data_1bfa4e09ad410edf589c7e4fdcf398eb
#
_entry.id   1bfa4e09ad410edf589c7e4fdcf398eb
#
_cell.length_a   1.000
_cell.length_b   1.000
_cell.length_c   1.000
_cell.angle_alpha   90.00
_cell.angle_beta   90.00
_cell.angle_gamma   90.00
#
_symmetry.space_group_name_H-M   'P 1'
#
loop_
_entity.id
_entity.type
_entity.pdbx_description
1 polymer ?
#
loop_
_entity_poly.entity_id
_entity_poly.type
_entity_poly.pdbx_seq_one_letter_code
_entity_poly.pdbx_strand_id
1 'polypeptide(L)'
;AARMGVPAGIIGGVGRDAFGDVIVDRLTGCGVDCSHVNRSANAATGSAFVMYHDDGSREFIFHINGTAAVDVPVPALDRVAAPGYFHVMGCSLTVTPEFCQKIVDTALQFAAHGAEISFDPNIRPELLRDDNFSVIVAPILSNCSVLMPGVSELLMLSKKPGVEEAVDYLFAQYPSLKLITLKNGSKGSTIYSRDGLVKAPTFKVEQLDATGAGDCFDGAFLASLLQGKNLYEAACNANAAGALNAAAFGPMEGHISPETVAALISGENS
;
A
#
# COMPACT_ATOMS: atom_id res chain seq x y z
N ALA A 1 -1.74 -1.76 -9.08
CA ALA A 1 -0.71 -2.41 -9.89
C ALA A 1 -1.32 -3.11 -11.11
N ALA A 2 -2.22 -4.09 -10.95
CA ALA A 2 -2.81 -4.83 -12.08
C ALA A 2 -3.42 -3.90 -13.14
N ARG A 3 -4.22 -2.92 -12.74
CA ARG A 3 -4.79 -1.91 -13.66
C ARG A 3 -3.73 -1.05 -14.37
N MET A 4 -2.51 -0.97 -13.86
CA MET A 4 -1.37 -0.31 -14.52
C MET A 4 -0.58 -1.26 -15.43
N GLY A 5 -1.12 -2.45 -15.74
CA GLY A 5 -0.61 -3.36 -16.73
C GLY A 5 0.55 -4.26 -16.27
N VAL A 6 0.76 -4.44 -14.97
CA VAL A 6 1.74 -5.41 -14.45
C VAL A 6 1.04 -6.57 -13.76
N PRO A 7 1.58 -7.80 -13.84
CA PRO A 7 1.06 -8.92 -13.08
C PRO A 7 1.05 -8.60 -11.58
N ALA A 8 -0.08 -8.84 -10.93
CA ALA A 8 -0.23 -8.62 -9.50
C ALA A 8 -1.05 -9.77 -8.89
N GLY A 9 -0.61 -10.24 -7.74
CA GLY A 9 -1.32 -11.22 -6.94
C GLY A 9 -1.56 -10.72 -5.53
N ILE A 10 -2.49 -11.33 -4.83
CA ILE A 10 -2.80 -11.01 -3.44
C ILE A 10 -2.76 -12.27 -2.57
N ILE A 11 -2.17 -12.14 -1.39
CA ILE A 11 -2.26 -13.12 -0.32
C ILE A 11 -3.21 -12.55 0.73
N GLY A 12 -4.30 -13.26 1.00
CA GLY A 12 -5.32 -12.76 1.90
C GLY A 12 -6.32 -13.84 2.30
N GLY A 13 -7.30 -13.46 3.10
CA GLY A 13 -8.37 -14.36 3.53
C GLY A 13 -9.74 -13.70 3.50
N VAL A 14 -10.72 -14.43 2.99
CA VAL A 14 -12.13 -14.04 2.98
C VAL A 14 -12.99 -15.19 3.47
N GLY A 15 -14.18 -14.91 3.98
CA GLY A 15 -15.18 -15.91 4.30
C GLY A 15 -15.82 -16.52 3.04
N ARG A 16 -16.51 -17.64 3.21
CA ARG A 16 -17.42 -18.17 2.20
C ARG A 16 -18.78 -17.50 2.32
N ASP A 17 -18.80 -16.20 2.13
CA ASP A 17 -19.98 -15.33 2.24
C ASP A 17 -20.02 -14.33 1.08
N ALA A 18 -21.12 -13.59 0.96
CA ALA A 18 -21.33 -12.65 -0.14
C ALA A 18 -20.30 -11.53 -0.18
N PHE A 19 -19.74 -11.10 0.96
CA PHE A 19 -18.67 -10.10 0.99
C PHE A 19 -17.37 -10.66 0.42
N GLY A 20 -17.03 -11.92 0.77
CA GLY A 20 -15.88 -12.61 0.20
C GLY A 20 -16.00 -12.80 -1.31
N ASP A 21 -17.20 -13.13 -1.82
CA ASP A 21 -17.47 -13.24 -3.25
C ASP A 21 -17.24 -11.89 -3.94
N VAL A 22 -17.83 -10.81 -3.44
CA VAL A 22 -17.65 -9.45 -4.00
C VAL A 22 -16.18 -9.03 -4.06
N ILE A 23 -15.40 -9.32 -3.00
CA ILE A 23 -13.95 -8.98 -2.97
C ILE A 23 -13.20 -9.75 -4.06
N VAL A 24 -13.37 -11.07 -4.12
CA VAL A 24 -12.66 -11.92 -5.08
C VAL A 24 -13.05 -11.58 -6.52
N ASP A 25 -14.34 -11.42 -6.80
CA ASP A 25 -14.84 -11.07 -8.13
C ASP A 25 -14.32 -9.71 -8.58
N ARG A 26 -14.28 -8.72 -7.68
CA ARG A 26 -13.74 -7.37 -7.97
C ARG A 26 -12.26 -7.42 -8.30
N LEU A 27 -11.47 -8.13 -7.49
CA LEU A 27 -10.02 -8.25 -7.69
C LEU A 27 -9.71 -9.00 -9.00
N THR A 28 -10.39 -10.13 -9.22
CA THR A 28 -10.25 -10.93 -10.45
C THR A 28 -10.65 -10.11 -11.69
N GLY A 29 -11.76 -9.36 -11.60
CA GLY A 29 -12.20 -8.44 -12.66
C GLY A 29 -11.21 -7.31 -12.95
N CYS A 30 -10.32 -6.99 -12.02
CA CYS A 30 -9.19 -6.07 -12.21
C CYS A 30 -7.89 -6.76 -12.65
N GLY A 31 -7.92 -8.07 -12.94
CA GLY A 31 -6.74 -8.83 -13.38
C GLY A 31 -5.77 -9.22 -12.25
N VAL A 32 -6.22 -9.21 -10.99
CA VAL A 32 -5.40 -9.66 -9.85
C VAL A 32 -5.47 -11.17 -9.72
N ASP A 33 -4.33 -11.83 -9.54
CA ASP A 33 -4.26 -13.25 -9.18
C ASP A 33 -4.73 -13.45 -7.74
N CYS A 34 -5.88 -14.10 -7.58
CA CYS A 34 -6.49 -14.44 -6.30
C CYS A 34 -6.25 -15.90 -5.88
N SER A 35 -5.34 -16.64 -6.53
CA SER A 35 -5.05 -18.05 -6.23
C SER A 35 -4.57 -18.29 -4.79
N HIS A 36 -4.04 -17.24 -4.15
CA HIS A 36 -3.58 -17.27 -2.75
C HIS A 36 -4.56 -16.59 -1.78
N VAL A 37 -5.80 -16.37 -2.19
CA VAL A 37 -6.87 -15.93 -1.29
C VAL A 37 -7.53 -17.15 -0.64
N ASN A 38 -7.33 -17.30 0.68
CA ASN A 38 -8.02 -18.36 1.44
C ASN A 38 -9.50 -18.04 1.58
N ARG A 39 -10.37 -19.00 1.26
CA ARG A 39 -11.81 -18.91 1.46
C ARG A 39 -12.21 -19.73 2.67
N SER A 40 -12.19 -19.10 3.86
CA SER A 40 -12.49 -19.75 5.13
C SER A 40 -13.94 -20.22 5.18
N ALA A 41 -14.14 -21.49 5.62
CA ALA A 41 -15.46 -22.02 5.92
C ALA A 41 -15.91 -21.71 7.37
N ASN A 42 -14.98 -21.27 8.21
CA ASN A 42 -15.18 -21.18 9.66
C ASN A 42 -15.19 -19.73 10.18
N ALA A 43 -14.86 -18.76 9.34
CA ALA A 43 -14.81 -17.35 9.73
C ALA A 43 -15.42 -16.46 8.63
N ALA A 44 -16.11 -15.41 9.04
CA ALA A 44 -16.71 -14.42 8.14
C ALA A 44 -15.63 -13.53 7.51
N THR A 45 -15.95 -12.90 6.39
CA THR A 45 -15.12 -11.88 5.77
C THR A 45 -14.93 -10.68 6.71
N GLY A 46 -13.68 -10.22 6.84
CA GLY A 46 -13.35 -9.00 7.59
C GLY A 46 -13.97 -7.77 6.93
N SER A 47 -14.34 -6.79 7.74
CA SER A 47 -14.96 -5.56 7.26
C SER A 47 -14.43 -4.33 7.98
N ALA A 48 -14.42 -3.20 7.28
CA ALA A 48 -14.18 -1.89 7.85
C ALA A 48 -15.36 -0.98 7.49
N PHE A 49 -15.93 -0.34 8.49
CA PHE A 49 -16.96 0.66 8.29
C PHE A 49 -16.32 2.05 8.37
N VAL A 50 -16.72 2.92 7.46
CA VAL A 50 -16.24 4.31 7.42
C VAL A 50 -17.40 5.23 7.75
N MET A 51 -17.21 6.06 8.78
CA MET A 51 -18.12 7.14 9.11
C MET A 51 -17.51 8.45 8.61
N TYR A 52 -18.25 9.18 7.79
CA TYR A 52 -17.87 10.50 7.29
C TYR A 52 -18.51 11.57 8.15
N HIS A 53 -17.73 12.54 8.59
CA HIS A 53 -18.19 13.69 9.36
C HIS A 53 -18.37 14.92 8.47
N ASP A 54 -19.19 15.88 8.91
CA ASP A 54 -19.49 17.10 8.16
C ASP A 54 -18.26 17.99 7.92
N ASP A 55 -17.22 17.87 8.75
CA ASP A 55 -15.93 18.56 8.60
C ASP A 55 -14.97 17.87 7.60
N GLY A 56 -15.42 16.78 6.95
CA GLY A 56 -14.64 16.00 6.00
C GLY A 56 -13.69 14.98 6.66
N SER A 57 -13.67 14.89 7.99
CA SER A 57 -12.93 13.85 8.70
C SER A 57 -13.61 12.49 8.58
N ARG A 58 -12.85 11.42 8.84
CA ARG A 58 -13.32 10.04 8.72
C ARG A 58 -12.92 9.27 9.97
N GLU A 59 -13.82 8.42 10.43
CA GLU A 59 -13.57 7.44 11.49
C GLU A 59 -13.77 6.04 10.94
N PHE A 60 -12.90 5.11 11.34
CA PHE A 60 -12.94 3.72 10.89
C PHE A 60 -13.30 2.80 12.06
N ILE A 61 -14.21 1.87 11.82
CA ILE A 61 -14.51 0.77 12.72
C ILE A 61 -14.09 -0.52 12.04
N PHE A 62 -13.07 -1.18 12.59
CA PHE A 62 -12.48 -2.38 12.02
C PHE A 62 -13.00 -3.65 12.69
N HIS A 63 -13.56 -4.55 11.89
CA HIS A 63 -13.93 -5.91 12.28
C HIS A 63 -13.02 -6.88 11.52
N ILE A 64 -11.78 -7.07 12.00
CA ILE A 64 -10.75 -7.87 11.33
C ILE A 64 -10.31 -9.04 12.22
N ASN A 65 -10.08 -8.80 13.51
CA ASN A 65 -9.68 -9.85 14.44
C ASN A 65 -10.80 -10.91 14.57
N GLY A 66 -10.41 -12.19 14.51
CA GLY A 66 -11.34 -13.32 14.54
C GLY A 66 -12.12 -13.56 13.24
N THR A 67 -11.76 -12.85 12.16
CA THR A 67 -12.35 -13.04 10.83
C THR A 67 -11.41 -13.83 9.92
N ALA A 68 -11.89 -14.15 8.72
CA ALA A 68 -11.10 -14.81 7.69
C ALA A 68 -9.87 -14.00 7.23
N ALA A 69 -9.84 -12.70 7.47
CA ALA A 69 -8.73 -11.83 7.09
C ALA A 69 -7.40 -12.23 7.76
N VAL A 70 -7.44 -12.85 8.94
CA VAL A 70 -6.22 -13.35 9.65
C VAL A 70 -5.97 -14.84 9.45
N ASP A 71 -6.91 -15.56 8.83
CA ASP A 71 -6.81 -16.98 8.49
C ASP A 71 -6.17 -17.16 7.10
N VAL A 72 -4.91 -16.80 7.00
CA VAL A 72 -4.16 -16.78 5.74
C VAL A 72 -3.02 -17.81 5.79
N PRO A 73 -3.01 -18.82 4.91
CA PRO A 73 -1.87 -19.72 4.79
C PRO A 73 -0.69 -19.00 4.12
N VAL A 74 0.52 -19.34 4.54
CA VAL A 74 1.74 -18.95 3.81
C VAL A 74 1.78 -19.73 2.50
N PRO A 75 1.91 -19.07 1.33
CA PRO A 75 1.98 -19.77 0.05
C PRO A 75 3.26 -20.61 -0.03
N ALA A 76 3.17 -21.77 -0.67
CA ALA A 76 4.35 -22.53 -1.04
C ALA A 76 5.06 -21.80 -2.20
N LEU A 77 6.31 -21.34 -1.97
CA LEU A 77 7.05 -20.50 -2.93
C LEU A 77 7.41 -21.21 -4.23
N ASP A 78 7.44 -22.54 -4.26
CA ASP A 78 7.63 -23.35 -5.47
C ASP A 78 6.46 -23.20 -6.48
N ARG A 79 5.34 -22.67 -6.02
CA ARG A 79 4.13 -22.42 -6.82
C ARG A 79 3.89 -20.95 -7.15
N VAL A 80 4.77 -20.07 -6.68
CA VAL A 80 4.66 -18.62 -6.90
C VAL A 80 5.84 -18.19 -7.76
N ALA A 81 5.56 -17.55 -8.90
CA ALA A 81 6.62 -16.88 -9.65
C ALA A 81 7.28 -15.82 -8.74
N ALA A 82 8.62 -15.73 -8.76
CA ALA A 82 9.32 -14.72 -7.97
C ALA A 82 8.83 -13.31 -8.37
N PRO A 83 8.14 -12.57 -7.48
CA PRO A 83 7.67 -11.23 -7.80
C PRO A 83 8.84 -10.25 -7.77
N GLY A 84 8.74 -9.14 -8.52
CA GLY A 84 9.68 -8.05 -8.39
C GLY A 84 9.58 -7.37 -7.02
N TYR A 85 8.34 -7.21 -6.53
CA TYR A 85 8.06 -6.64 -5.20
C TYR A 85 7.11 -7.52 -4.41
N PHE A 86 7.37 -7.62 -3.10
CA PHE A 86 6.41 -8.06 -2.10
C PHE A 86 5.99 -6.84 -1.27
N HIS A 87 4.73 -6.40 -1.44
CA HIS A 87 4.22 -5.21 -0.76
C HIS A 87 3.55 -5.56 0.57
N VAL A 88 3.91 -4.84 1.62
CA VAL A 88 3.35 -5.00 2.97
C VAL A 88 2.60 -3.74 3.37
N MET A 89 1.36 -3.92 3.84
CA MET A 89 0.53 -2.88 4.44
C MET A 89 0.69 -2.90 5.96
N GLY A 90 1.16 -1.80 6.54
CA GLY A 90 1.50 -1.73 7.96
C GLY A 90 0.29 -1.87 8.89
N CYS A 91 -0.90 -1.41 8.47
CA CYS A 91 -2.12 -1.62 9.24
C CYS A 91 -2.42 -3.10 9.51
N SER A 92 -2.04 -4.00 8.60
CA SER A 92 -2.21 -5.44 8.78
C SER A 92 -1.33 -6.02 9.88
N LEU A 93 -0.17 -5.40 10.14
CA LEU A 93 0.78 -5.84 11.18
C LEU A 93 0.26 -5.59 12.61
N THR A 94 -0.75 -4.74 12.76
CA THR A 94 -1.29 -4.34 14.08
C THR A 94 -2.52 -5.14 14.51
N VAL A 95 -3.02 -6.05 13.67
CA VAL A 95 -4.28 -6.78 13.94
C VAL A 95 -4.12 -7.78 15.08
N THR A 96 -3.19 -8.72 14.97
CA THR A 96 -2.77 -9.63 16.06
C THR A 96 -1.29 -9.95 15.97
N PRO A 97 -0.61 -10.29 17.08
CA PRO A 97 0.80 -10.66 17.06
C PRO A 97 1.09 -11.88 16.14
N GLU A 98 0.21 -12.87 16.14
CA GLU A 98 0.35 -14.09 15.34
C GLU A 98 0.22 -13.77 13.85
N PHE A 99 -0.70 -12.89 13.46
CA PHE A 99 -0.86 -12.46 12.08
C PHE A 99 0.31 -11.58 11.63
N CYS A 100 0.79 -10.69 12.50
CA CYS A 100 2.01 -9.91 12.28
C CYS A 100 3.19 -10.83 11.98
N GLN A 101 3.46 -11.82 12.83
CA GLN A 101 4.56 -12.75 12.62
C GLN A 101 4.43 -13.51 11.30
N LYS A 102 3.22 -13.94 10.95
CA LYS A 102 2.95 -14.63 9.67
C LYS A 102 3.26 -13.72 8.46
N ILE A 103 2.89 -12.43 8.52
CA ILE A 103 3.22 -11.47 7.45
C ILE A 103 4.73 -11.28 7.35
N VAL A 104 5.42 -11.09 8.48
CA VAL A 104 6.87 -10.93 8.52
C VAL A 104 7.57 -12.15 7.93
N ASP A 105 7.21 -13.35 8.38
CA ASP A 105 7.82 -14.61 7.89
C ASP A 105 7.58 -14.77 6.38
N THR A 106 6.38 -14.46 5.91
CA THR A 106 6.04 -14.50 4.48
C THR A 106 6.89 -13.50 3.69
N ALA A 107 6.99 -12.25 4.15
CA ALA A 107 7.80 -11.22 3.49
C ALA A 107 9.27 -11.63 3.40
N LEU A 108 9.83 -12.16 4.49
CA LEU A 108 11.23 -12.63 4.51
C LEU A 108 11.47 -13.83 3.59
N GLN A 109 10.50 -14.76 3.48
CA GLN A 109 10.57 -15.85 2.52
C GLN A 109 10.58 -15.35 1.09
N PHE A 110 9.71 -14.39 0.73
CA PHE A 110 9.71 -13.77 -0.59
C PHE A 110 11.00 -12.99 -0.88
N ALA A 111 11.53 -12.28 0.11
CA ALA A 111 12.82 -11.59 -0.02
C ALA A 111 13.97 -12.60 -0.30
N ALA A 112 14.02 -13.71 0.43
CA ALA A 112 14.99 -14.78 0.19
C ALA A 112 14.81 -15.43 -1.20
N HIS A 113 13.62 -15.33 -1.79
CA HIS A 113 13.31 -15.82 -3.14
C HIS A 113 13.56 -14.76 -4.24
N GLY A 114 14.10 -13.61 -3.89
CA GLY A 114 14.52 -12.55 -4.81
C GLY A 114 13.57 -11.37 -4.95
N ALA A 115 12.46 -11.32 -4.20
CA ALA A 115 11.58 -10.16 -4.19
C ALA A 115 12.19 -8.99 -3.42
N GLU A 116 11.99 -7.76 -3.89
CA GLU A 116 12.21 -6.57 -3.08
C GLU A 116 11.01 -6.31 -2.18
N ILE A 117 11.23 -5.91 -0.92
CA ILE A 117 10.14 -5.57 0.00
C ILE A 117 9.80 -4.09 -0.17
N SER A 118 8.54 -3.80 -0.47
CA SER A 118 7.95 -2.46 -0.38
C SER A 118 7.00 -2.40 0.82
N PHE A 119 6.99 -1.24 1.50
CA PHE A 119 6.24 -1.09 2.74
C PHE A 119 5.53 0.26 2.80
N ASP A 120 4.20 0.22 2.92
CA ASP A 120 3.39 1.37 3.32
C ASP A 120 3.05 1.23 4.81
N PRO A 121 3.49 2.14 5.68
CA PRO A 121 3.16 2.09 7.10
C PRO A 121 1.65 2.10 7.35
N ASN A 122 0.90 2.85 6.58
CA ASN A 122 -0.57 2.93 6.59
C ASN A 122 -1.14 2.86 8.01
N ILE A 123 -0.62 3.75 8.87
CA ILE A 123 -0.89 3.73 10.31
C ILE A 123 -2.35 4.06 10.56
N ARG A 124 -3.01 3.18 11.30
CA ARG A 124 -4.37 3.38 11.77
C ARG A 124 -4.36 3.47 13.28
N PRO A 125 -4.53 4.67 13.86
CA PRO A 125 -4.52 4.86 15.31
C PRO A 125 -5.51 3.95 16.05
N GLU A 126 -6.65 3.64 15.41
CA GLU A 126 -7.71 2.80 15.93
C GLU A 126 -7.28 1.33 16.13
N LEU A 127 -6.24 0.90 15.43
CA LEU A 127 -5.67 -0.45 15.53
C LEU A 127 -4.44 -0.51 16.43
N LEU A 128 -3.86 0.64 16.80
CA LEU A 128 -2.71 0.69 17.68
C LEU A 128 -3.15 0.45 19.14
N ARG A 129 -2.60 -0.56 19.78
CA ARG A 129 -2.86 -0.86 21.19
C ARG A 129 -1.88 -0.17 22.14
N ASP A 130 -0.68 0.14 21.64
CA ASP A 130 0.44 0.73 22.38
C ASP A 130 1.30 1.56 21.43
N ASP A 131 2.21 2.40 22.00
CA ASP A 131 3.20 3.20 21.24
C ASP A 131 4.33 2.35 20.58
N ASN A 132 4.08 1.06 20.37
CA ASN A 132 5.09 0.08 19.93
C ASN A 132 5.12 -0.14 18.41
N PHE A 133 4.47 0.71 17.60
CA PHE A 133 4.42 0.52 16.15
C PHE A 133 5.82 0.37 15.53
N SER A 134 6.77 1.22 15.95
CA SER A 134 8.15 1.13 15.44
C SER A 134 8.82 -0.21 15.72
N VAL A 135 8.49 -0.86 16.83
CA VAL A 135 9.00 -2.21 17.17
C VAL A 135 8.33 -3.28 16.30
N ILE A 136 7.01 -3.17 16.12
CA ILE A 136 6.23 -4.11 15.30
C ILE A 136 6.72 -4.13 13.85
N VAL A 137 7.02 -2.96 13.27
CA VAL A 137 7.43 -2.85 11.87
C VAL A 137 8.93 -3.01 11.63
N ALA A 138 9.75 -3.02 12.67
CA ALA A 138 11.21 -3.11 12.55
C ALA A 138 11.71 -4.30 11.71
N PRO A 139 11.15 -5.52 11.80
CA PRO A 139 11.57 -6.63 10.95
C PRO A 139 11.32 -6.39 9.46
N ILE A 140 10.20 -5.72 9.11
CA ILE A 140 9.90 -5.34 7.73
C ILE A 140 10.84 -4.23 7.28
N LEU A 141 11.01 -3.16 8.07
CA LEU A 141 11.88 -2.03 7.74
C LEU A 141 13.33 -2.45 7.52
N SER A 142 13.84 -3.41 8.30
CA SER A 142 15.21 -3.93 8.18
C SER A 142 15.48 -4.61 6.83
N ASN A 143 14.44 -5.04 6.13
CA ASN A 143 14.52 -5.71 4.84
C ASN A 143 13.84 -4.91 3.71
N CYS A 144 13.29 -3.74 4.03
CA CYS A 144 12.56 -2.91 3.09
C CYS A 144 13.51 -2.21 2.10
N SER A 145 13.16 -2.25 0.83
CA SER A 145 13.85 -1.49 -0.22
C SER A 145 13.10 -0.21 -0.62
N VAL A 146 11.77 -0.19 -0.52
CA VAL A 146 10.92 0.96 -0.86
C VAL A 146 9.95 1.24 0.28
N LEU A 147 10.19 2.32 1.02
CA LEU A 147 9.29 2.79 2.08
C LEU A 147 8.37 3.88 1.52
N MET A 148 7.06 3.78 1.75
CA MET A 148 6.04 4.59 1.10
C MET A 148 5.13 5.33 2.12
N PRO A 149 5.67 6.20 2.97
CA PRO A 149 4.93 6.84 4.06
C PRO A 149 4.20 8.11 3.60
N GLY A 150 3.18 8.50 4.37
CA GLY A 150 2.78 9.90 4.50
C GLY A 150 3.73 10.69 5.40
N VAL A 151 3.58 12.03 5.44
CA VAL A 151 4.48 12.90 6.26
C VAL A 151 4.41 12.55 7.74
N SER A 152 3.22 12.41 8.30
CA SER A 152 3.03 12.07 9.73
C SER A 152 3.63 10.70 10.06
N GLU A 153 3.50 9.73 9.18
CA GLU A 153 4.03 8.38 9.34
C GLU A 153 5.56 8.37 9.32
N LEU A 154 6.16 9.12 8.38
CA LEU A 154 7.61 9.28 8.30
C LEU A 154 8.18 9.83 9.62
N LEU A 155 7.57 10.89 10.16
CA LEU A 155 7.98 11.52 11.41
C LEU A 155 7.78 10.57 12.61
N MET A 156 6.67 9.83 12.64
CA MET A 156 6.39 8.85 13.69
C MET A 156 7.41 7.70 13.68
N LEU A 157 7.73 7.14 12.51
CA LEU A 157 8.70 6.06 12.38
C LEU A 157 10.11 6.47 12.80
N SER A 158 10.52 7.68 12.43
CA SER A 158 11.86 8.19 12.71
C SER A 158 12.00 8.82 14.09
N LYS A 159 10.90 9.26 14.69
CA LYS A 159 10.86 10.10 15.91
C LYS A 159 11.69 11.41 15.73
N LYS A 160 11.76 11.92 14.51
CA LYS A 160 12.46 13.18 14.17
C LYS A 160 11.46 14.30 13.94
N PRO A 161 11.87 15.57 14.24
CA PRO A 161 10.94 16.70 14.12
C PRO A 161 10.75 17.20 12.67
N GLY A 162 11.68 16.89 11.75
CA GLY A 162 11.66 17.35 10.36
C GLY A 162 11.79 16.21 9.37
N VAL A 163 11.30 16.46 8.14
CA VAL A 163 11.29 15.48 7.04
C VAL A 163 12.71 15.09 6.64
N GLU A 164 13.59 16.04 6.43
CA GLU A 164 14.98 15.80 6.03
C GLU A 164 15.73 14.98 7.08
N GLU A 165 15.62 15.35 8.35
CA GLU A 165 16.22 14.61 9.46
C GLU A 165 15.65 13.19 9.60
N ALA A 166 14.36 13.02 9.29
CA ALA A 166 13.69 11.74 9.29
C ALA A 166 14.21 10.83 8.17
N VAL A 167 14.36 11.38 6.97
CA VAL A 167 14.90 10.68 5.80
C VAL A 167 16.33 10.23 6.05
N ASP A 168 17.19 11.13 6.51
CA ASP A 168 18.59 10.82 6.81
C ASP A 168 18.71 9.74 7.89
N TYR A 169 17.92 9.84 8.94
CA TYR A 169 17.88 8.85 10.00
C TYR A 169 17.46 7.46 9.47
N LEU A 170 16.39 7.39 8.67
CA LEU A 170 15.88 6.12 8.15
C LEU A 170 16.86 5.46 7.19
N PHE A 171 17.50 6.22 6.30
CA PHE A 171 18.56 5.69 5.43
C PHE A 171 19.79 5.21 6.21
N ALA A 172 20.16 5.90 7.29
CA ALA A 172 21.27 5.47 8.15
C ALA A 172 20.90 4.21 8.96
N GLN A 173 19.69 4.15 9.48
CA GLN A 173 19.22 3.03 10.31
C GLN A 173 18.97 1.76 9.50
N TYR A 174 18.50 1.88 8.25
CA TYR A 174 18.07 0.76 7.40
C TYR A 174 18.87 0.73 6.09
N PRO A 175 20.04 0.04 6.05
CA PRO A 175 20.91 0.00 4.86
C PRO A 175 20.26 -0.63 3.63
N SER A 176 19.28 -1.52 3.78
CA SER A 176 18.50 -2.12 2.69
C SER A 176 17.62 -1.12 1.95
N LEU A 177 17.28 0.00 2.60
CA LEU A 177 16.39 1.00 2.07
C LEU A 177 17.03 1.74 0.90
N LYS A 178 16.40 1.67 -0.27
CA LYS A 178 16.82 2.32 -1.52
C LYS A 178 16.04 3.59 -1.79
N LEU A 179 14.73 3.56 -1.52
CA LEU A 179 13.80 4.66 -1.80
C LEU A 179 12.89 4.94 -0.61
N ILE A 180 12.62 6.22 -0.37
CA ILE A 180 11.52 6.68 0.47
C ILE A 180 10.60 7.53 -0.42
N THR A 181 9.37 7.05 -0.65
CA THR A 181 8.37 7.75 -1.48
C THR A 181 7.41 8.50 -0.58
N LEU A 182 7.76 9.72 -0.22
CA LEU A 182 6.98 10.54 0.68
C LEU A 182 5.72 11.07 -0.01
N LYS A 183 4.56 10.57 0.42
CA LYS A 183 3.23 11.01 -0.03
C LYS A 183 2.84 12.28 0.71
N ASN A 184 2.51 13.35 -0.02
CA ASN A 184 2.15 14.66 0.57
C ASN A 184 0.77 15.15 0.11
N GLY A 185 -0.15 14.23 -0.17
CA GLY A 185 -1.52 14.49 -0.56
C GLY A 185 -1.63 15.47 -1.74
N SER A 186 -2.38 16.54 -1.58
CA SER A 186 -2.58 17.57 -2.62
C SER A 186 -1.32 18.36 -2.98
N LYS A 187 -0.19 18.14 -2.31
CA LYS A 187 1.11 18.75 -2.62
C LYS A 187 2.00 17.84 -3.49
N GLY A 188 1.50 16.69 -3.90
CA GLY A 188 2.25 15.72 -4.70
C GLY A 188 3.11 14.79 -3.86
N SER A 189 4.26 14.39 -4.39
CA SER A 189 5.16 13.46 -3.71
C SER A 189 6.63 13.86 -3.88
N THR A 190 7.46 13.38 -2.96
CA THR A 190 8.92 13.49 -3.04
C THR A 190 9.52 12.11 -2.90
N ILE A 191 10.34 11.72 -3.87
CA ILE A 191 11.04 10.45 -3.87
C ILE A 191 12.48 10.72 -3.47
N TYR A 192 12.87 10.23 -2.31
CA TYR A 192 14.24 10.29 -1.82
C TYR A 192 14.97 9.00 -2.18
N SER A 193 16.19 9.13 -2.64
CA SER A 193 17.16 8.05 -2.84
C SER A 193 18.46 8.42 -2.15
N ARG A 194 19.43 7.49 -2.11
CA ARG A 194 20.76 7.81 -1.56
C ARG A 194 21.54 8.81 -2.42
N ASP A 195 21.18 8.97 -3.70
CA ASP A 195 21.85 9.85 -4.66
C ASP A 195 21.18 11.23 -4.77
N GLY A 196 20.04 11.44 -4.11
CA GLY A 196 19.30 12.70 -4.15
C GLY A 196 17.79 12.51 -4.08
N LEU A 197 17.06 13.53 -4.50
CA LEU A 197 15.59 13.52 -4.46
C LEU A 197 14.96 13.98 -5.79
N VAL A 198 13.75 13.49 -6.02
CA VAL A 198 12.89 13.90 -7.14
C VAL A 198 11.56 14.36 -6.57
N LYS A 199 11.07 15.53 -6.99
CA LYS A 199 9.73 16.04 -6.64
C LYS A 199 8.81 15.90 -7.84
N ALA A 200 7.62 15.34 -7.61
CA ALA A 200 6.57 15.23 -8.61
C ALA A 200 5.31 15.98 -8.15
N PRO A 201 4.66 16.73 -9.07
CA PRO A 201 3.46 17.49 -8.74
C PRO A 201 2.26 16.56 -8.51
N THR A 202 1.23 17.08 -7.83
CA THR A 202 -0.11 16.49 -7.87
C THR A 202 -0.86 16.93 -9.12
N PHE A 203 -1.97 16.24 -9.41
CA PHE A 203 -2.87 16.58 -10.50
C PHE A 203 -4.20 17.07 -9.91
N LYS A 204 -4.70 18.20 -10.45
CA LYS A 204 -5.92 18.82 -9.93
C LYS A 204 -7.14 18.02 -10.36
N VAL A 205 -7.91 17.56 -9.38
CA VAL A 205 -9.20 16.90 -9.55
C VAL A 205 -10.21 17.46 -8.54
N GLU A 206 -11.48 17.27 -8.79
CA GLU A 206 -12.53 17.46 -7.78
C GLU A 206 -12.49 16.24 -6.84
N GLN A 207 -12.06 16.44 -5.60
CA GLN A 207 -11.96 15.36 -4.63
C GLN A 207 -13.34 15.02 -4.08
N LEU A 208 -13.76 13.77 -4.27
CA LEU A 208 -14.98 13.19 -3.69
C LEU A 208 -14.65 12.36 -2.45
N ASP A 209 -13.70 11.41 -2.56
CA ASP A 209 -13.27 10.55 -1.46
C ASP A 209 -11.80 10.16 -1.59
N ALA A 210 -10.99 10.54 -0.61
CA ALA A 210 -9.56 10.21 -0.60
C ALA A 210 -9.24 8.78 -0.11
N THR A 211 -10.26 7.95 0.21
CA THR A 211 -10.06 6.57 0.64
C THR A 211 -9.40 5.77 -0.49
N GLY A 212 -8.31 5.04 -0.18
CA GLY A 212 -7.57 4.25 -1.17
C GLY A 212 -6.66 5.02 -2.13
N ALA A 213 -6.62 6.37 -2.06
CA ALA A 213 -5.73 7.15 -2.93
C ALA A 213 -4.25 6.82 -2.69
N GLY A 214 -3.85 6.56 -1.43
CA GLY A 214 -2.50 6.08 -1.07
C GLY A 214 -2.20 4.72 -1.69
N ASP A 215 -3.14 3.77 -1.57
CA ASP A 215 -2.99 2.41 -2.10
C ASP A 215 -2.88 2.42 -3.64
N CYS A 216 -3.64 3.32 -4.30
CA CYS A 216 -3.56 3.54 -5.75
C CYS A 216 -2.22 4.15 -6.16
N PHE A 217 -1.71 5.12 -5.37
CA PHE A 217 -0.37 5.66 -5.53
C PHE A 217 0.68 4.55 -5.45
N ASP A 218 0.67 3.75 -4.39
CA ASP A 218 1.64 2.69 -4.15
C ASP A 218 1.64 1.65 -5.28
N GLY A 219 0.45 1.20 -5.68
CA GLY A 219 0.29 0.25 -6.78
C GLY A 219 0.79 0.78 -8.12
N ALA A 220 0.53 2.05 -8.44
CA ALA A 220 0.98 2.69 -9.68
C ALA A 220 2.49 2.98 -9.67
N PHE A 221 3.04 3.38 -8.51
CA PHE A 221 4.48 3.62 -8.35
C PHE A 221 5.28 2.34 -8.59
N LEU A 222 4.95 1.26 -7.89
CA LEU A 222 5.62 -0.03 -8.02
C LEU A 222 5.47 -0.61 -9.44
N ALA A 223 4.28 -0.47 -10.05
CA ALA A 223 4.06 -0.88 -11.44
C ALA A 223 4.97 -0.11 -12.39
N SER A 224 5.12 1.20 -12.21
CA SER A 224 5.98 2.04 -13.04
C SER A 224 7.45 1.66 -12.90
N LEU A 225 7.93 1.34 -11.69
CA LEU A 225 9.29 0.85 -11.47
C LEU A 225 9.54 -0.49 -12.19
N LEU A 226 8.59 -1.43 -12.11
CA LEU A 226 8.66 -2.71 -12.81
C LEU A 226 8.66 -2.56 -14.34
N GLN A 227 8.04 -1.50 -14.87
CA GLN A 227 8.04 -1.14 -16.30
C GLN A 227 9.31 -0.38 -16.71
N GLY A 228 10.27 -0.17 -15.81
CA GLY A 228 11.55 0.52 -16.10
C GLY A 228 11.43 2.04 -16.22
N LYS A 229 10.34 2.65 -15.71
CA LYS A 229 10.19 4.10 -15.66
C LYS A 229 11.21 4.73 -14.70
N ASN A 230 11.68 5.95 -15.01
CA ASN A 230 12.49 6.69 -14.07
C ASN A 230 11.65 7.17 -12.87
N LEU A 231 12.33 7.63 -11.80
CA LEU A 231 11.65 8.01 -10.55
C LEU A 231 10.64 9.15 -10.71
N TYR A 232 10.90 10.09 -11.62
CA TYR A 232 9.99 11.20 -11.88
C TYR A 232 8.71 10.72 -12.57
N GLU A 233 8.86 9.92 -13.63
CA GLU A 233 7.73 9.33 -14.35
C GLU A 233 6.90 8.42 -13.42
N ALA A 234 7.56 7.57 -12.62
CA ALA A 234 6.90 6.72 -11.65
C ALA A 234 6.10 7.52 -10.62
N ALA A 235 6.68 8.61 -10.10
CA ALA A 235 6.01 9.49 -9.16
C ALA A 235 4.82 10.25 -9.78
N CYS A 236 4.94 10.71 -11.04
CA CYS A 236 3.83 11.34 -11.76
C CYS A 236 2.69 10.35 -11.98
N ASN A 237 2.98 9.13 -12.44
CA ASN A 237 1.97 8.08 -12.62
C ASN A 237 1.25 7.75 -11.30
N ALA A 238 2.01 7.65 -10.21
CA ALA A 238 1.49 7.38 -8.88
C ALA A 238 0.57 8.51 -8.37
N ASN A 239 1.02 9.77 -8.51
CA ASN A 239 0.21 10.94 -8.14
C ASN A 239 -1.07 11.02 -8.96
N ALA A 240 -1.01 10.73 -10.26
CA ALA A 240 -2.19 10.73 -11.14
C ALA A 240 -3.16 9.60 -10.76
N ALA A 241 -2.67 8.40 -10.49
CA ALA A 241 -3.51 7.28 -10.05
C ALA A 241 -4.21 7.59 -8.71
N GLY A 242 -3.48 8.15 -7.74
CA GLY A 242 -4.07 8.61 -6.48
C GLY A 242 -5.13 9.70 -6.67
N ALA A 243 -4.88 10.67 -7.56
CA ALA A 243 -5.84 11.73 -7.90
C ALA A 243 -7.10 11.17 -8.57
N LEU A 244 -6.96 10.28 -9.56
CA LEU A 244 -8.10 9.62 -10.22
C LEU A 244 -8.96 8.84 -9.23
N ASN A 245 -8.35 8.17 -8.24
CA ASN A 245 -9.13 7.49 -7.21
C ASN A 245 -9.83 8.48 -6.28
N ALA A 246 -9.16 9.56 -5.88
CA ALA A 246 -9.76 10.58 -5.03
C ALA A 246 -10.93 11.32 -5.68
N ALA A 247 -11.04 11.31 -7.01
CA ALA A 247 -12.15 11.87 -7.77
C ALA A 247 -13.38 10.92 -7.86
N ALA A 248 -13.30 9.73 -7.28
CA ALA A 248 -14.41 8.79 -7.21
C ALA A 248 -14.79 8.51 -5.74
N PHE A 249 -16.00 8.03 -5.49
CA PHE A 249 -16.46 7.68 -4.15
C PHE A 249 -16.21 6.19 -3.88
N GLY A 250 -15.23 5.91 -3.01
CA GLY A 250 -14.85 4.56 -2.60
C GLY A 250 -13.37 4.23 -2.87
N PRO A 251 -12.83 3.19 -2.21
CA PRO A 251 -11.39 2.94 -2.16
C PRO A 251 -10.78 2.43 -3.47
N MET A 252 -11.60 1.98 -4.43
CA MET A 252 -11.12 1.37 -5.68
C MET A 252 -11.94 1.84 -6.91
N GLU A 253 -12.72 2.90 -6.76
CA GLU A 253 -13.70 3.30 -7.78
C GLU A 253 -13.13 4.24 -8.84
N GLY A 254 -11.92 4.79 -8.62
CA GLY A 254 -11.22 5.56 -9.63
C GLY A 254 -10.98 4.76 -10.91
N HIS A 255 -11.23 5.38 -12.05
CA HIS A 255 -10.95 4.77 -13.37
C HIS A 255 -9.46 4.86 -13.68
N ILE A 256 -8.66 3.93 -13.14
CA ILE A 256 -7.21 3.89 -13.28
C ILE A 256 -6.83 2.90 -14.39
N SER A 257 -6.11 3.40 -15.39
CA SER A 257 -5.43 2.64 -16.43
C SER A 257 -4.21 3.43 -16.92
N PRO A 258 -3.28 2.84 -17.67
CA PRO A 258 -2.18 3.59 -18.29
C PRO A 258 -2.66 4.77 -19.12
N GLU A 259 -3.78 4.61 -19.85
CA GLU A 259 -4.35 5.63 -20.73
C GLU A 259 -4.94 6.81 -19.92
N THR A 260 -5.75 6.51 -18.88
CA THR A 260 -6.37 7.57 -18.06
C THR A 260 -5.34 8.31 -17.22
N VAL A 261 -4.31 7.61 -16.73
CA VAL A 261 -3.17 8.22 -16.04
C VAL A 261 -2.40 9.16 -16.99
N ALA A 262 -2.09 8.70 -18.20
CA ALA A 262 -1.40 9.52 -19.20
C ALA A 262 -2.22 10.74 -19.61
N ALA A 263 -3.54 10.58 -19.84
CA ALA A 263 -4.44 11.67 -20.18
C ALA A 263 -4.50 12.74 -19.07
N LEU A 264 -4.56 12.33 -17.79
CA LEU A 264 -4.53 13.28 -16.67
C LEU A 264 -3.19 14.02 -16.58
N ILE A 265 -2.06 13.33 -16.81
CA ILE A 265 -0.72 13.94 -16.79
C ILE A 265 -0.54 14.94 -17.94
N SER A 266 -1.04 14.64 -19.15
CA SER A 266 -0.96 15.54 -20.31
C SER A 266 -1.93 16.73 -20.24
N GLY A 267 -2.91 16.69 -19.32
CA GLY A 267 -3.94 17.73 -19.22
C GLY A 267 -5.05 17.59 -20.27
N GLU A 268 -5.18 16.44 -20.90
CA GLU A 268 -6.20 16.16 -21.92
C GLU A 268 -7.59 15.84 -21.33
N ASN A 269 -7.69 15.72 -20.01
CA ASN A 269 -8.96 15.58 -19.31
C ASN A 269 -9.45 16.95 -18.85
N SER A 270 -10.25 17.58 -19.67
CA SER A 270 -11.02 18.78 -19.32
C SER A 270 -12.51 18.51 -19.45
#